data_fea385c310fdc39ace8caedd23716b4e
#
_entry.id   fea385c310fdc39ace8caedd23716b4e
#
_cell.length_a   1.000
_cell.length_b   1.000
_cell.length_c   1.000
_cell.angle_alpha   90.00
_cell.angle_beta   90.00
_cell.angle_gamma   90.00
#
_symmetry.space_group_name_H-M   'P 1'
#
loop_
_entity.id
_entity.type
_entity.pdbx_description
1 polymer ?
#
loop_
_entity_poly.entity_id
_entity_poly.type
_entity_poly.pdbx_seq_one_letter_code
_entity_poly.pdbx_strand_id
1 'polypeptide(L)'
;MAGRLGTRPVTISVPPWYSSRPMNEAGRRITDKLWRGALPADEPVKTWGGRGSSLKCDGCDVDILPCESELEVDMSDGRTLRFHVACDGLWRVLKGTLPPPT
;
A
#
# COMPACT_ATOMS: atom_id res chain seq x y z
N MET A 1 -5.59 -30.03 16.60
CA MET A 1 -5.53 -29.66 16.52
C MET A 1 -5.56 -28.99 16.34
N ALA A 2 -5.74 -28.92 16.38
CA ALA A 2 -5.85 -28.28 16.39
C ALA A 2 -5.83 -27.48 16.09
N GLY A 3 -5.77 -27.39 16.21
CA GLY A 3 -5.79 -26.64 16.25
C GLY A 3 -5.66 -26.10 15.50
N ARG A 4 -5.59 -26.31 15.48
CA ARG A 4 -5.42 -25.85 14.97
C ARG A 4 -5.89 -25.38 14.64
N LEU A 5 -6.27 -25.43 14.79
CA LEU A 5 -6.75 -24.89 14.58
C LEU A 5 -7.02 -24.09 14.46
N GLY A 6 -7.16 -24.15 14.56
CA GLY A 6 -7.49 -23.46 14.65
C GLY A 6 -7.23 -22.42 14.43
N THR A 7 -6.97 -22.01 14.29
CA THR A 7 -6.63 -21.07 14.06
C THR A 7 -6.77 -20.50 13.01
N ARG A 8 -7.44 -20.37 12.65
CA ARG A 8 -7.61 -19.87 11.79
C ARG A 8 -8.15 -18.80 11.91
N PRO A 9 -7.92 -18.25 11.61
CA PRO A 9 -8.16 -17.12 11.79
C PRO A 9 -9.18 -16.55 11.26
N VAL A 10 -9.38 -15.72 11.51
CA VAL A 10 -10.18 -15.11 11.17
C VAL A 10 -10.30 -14.80 10.03
N THR A 11 -11.13 -14.94 9.61
CA THR A 11 -11.33 -14.81 8.51
C THR A 11 -11.86 -13.59 8.14
N ILE A 12 -11.19 -12.74 7.61
CA ILE A 12 -11.70 -11.63 7.09
C ILE A 12 -12.23 -11.97 5.80
N SER A 13 -13.42 -11.64 5.55
CA SER A 13 -14.02 -11.96 4.37
C SER A 13 -13.65 -10.95 3.34
N VAL A 14 -12.84 -11.29 2.42
CA VAL A 14 -12.46 -10.39 1.34
C VAL A 14 -12.98 -10.93 0.04
N PRO A 15 -13.18 -10.08 -0.98
CA PRO A 15 -13.59 -10.58 -2.28
C PRO A 15 -12.51 -11.46 -2.88
N PRO A 16 -12.88 -12.42 -3.72
CA PRO A 16 -11.89 -13.30 -4.30
C PRO A 16 -10.78 -12.57 -5.04
N TRP A 17 -11.10 -11.46 -5.69
CA TRP A 17 -10.07 -10.72 -6.42
C TRP A 17 -9.08 -10.06 -5.48
N TYR A 18 -9.44 -9.92 -4.22
CA TYR A 18 -8.57 -9.26 -3.26
C TYR A 18 -7.57 -10.20 -2.64
N SER A 19 -7.83 -11.47 -2.68
CA SER A 19 -7.02 -12.42 -1.94
C SER A 19 -5.72 -12.77 -2.59
N SER A 20 -5.32 -12.07 -3.62
CA SER A 20 -4.09 -12.40 -4.27
C SER A 20 -2.91 -12.15 -3.35
N ARG A 21 -1.92 -12.98 -3.48
CA ARG A 21 -0.74 -12.89 -2.68
C ARG A 21 0.03 -11.62 -2.89
N PRO A 22 0.17 -11.07 -4.09
CA PRO A 22 0.87 -9.82 -4.25
C PRO A 22 0.25 -8.70 -3.44
N MET A 23 -1.08 -8.71 -3.29
CA MET A 23 -1.73 -7.68 -2.53
C MET A 23 -1.43 -7.81 -1.05
N ASN A 24 -1.41 -9.04 -0.52
CA ASN A 24 -1.06 -9.25 0.87
C ASN A 24 0.36 -8.84 1.17
N GLU A 25 1.25 -9.13 0.26
CA GLU A 25 2.64 -8.76 0.43
C GLU A 25 2.81 -7.25 0.35
N ALA A 26 2.10 -6.61 -0.57
CA ALA A 26 2.16 -5.17 -0.68
C ALA A 26 1.68 -4.51 0.61
N GLY A 27 0.60 -5.03 1.18
CA GLY A 27 0.08 -4.50 2.44
C GLY A 27 1.10 -4.58 3.55
N ARG A 28 1.81 -5.71 3.63
CA ARG A 28 2.84 -5.87 4.66
C ARG A 28 3.98 -4.90 4.47
N ARG A 29 4.43 -4.72 3.24
CA ARG A 29 5.53 -3.80 2.96
C ARG A 29 5.14 -2.38 3.28
N ILE A 30 3.93 -1.98 2.90
CA ILE A 30 3.46 -0.64 3.15
C ILE A 30 3.32 -0.38 4.64
N THR A 31 2.78 -1.36 5.38
CA THR A 31 2.65 -1.24 6.82
C THR A 31 4.02 -1.05 7.47
N ASP A 32 4.98 -1.86 7.08
CA ASP A 32 6.32 -1.77 7.63
C ASP A 32 6.93 -0.41 7.34
N LYS A 33 6.75 0.09 6.12
CA LYS A 33 7.31 1.38 5.75
C LYS A 33 6.67 2.53 6.53
N LEU A 34 5.37 2.42 6.78
CA LEU A 34 4.69 3.42 7.58
C LEU A 34 5.21 3.42 9.02
N TRP A 35 5.39 2.22 9.58
CA TRP A 35 5.85 2.12 10.97
C TRP A 35 7.26 2.64 11.15
N ARG A 36 8.14 2.47 10.17
CA ARG A 36 9.50 2.98 10.34
C ARG A 36 9.71 4.34 9.67
N GLY A 37 8.64 4.98 9.24
CA GLY A 37 8.74 6.33 8.71
C GLY A 37 9.28 6.43 7.30
N ALA A 38 9.40 5.32 6.59
CA ALA A 38 9.86 5.34 5.21
C ALA A 38 8.76 5.84 4.27
N LEU A 39 7.50 5.66 4.64
CA LEU A 39 6.38 6.27 3.94
C LEU A 39 5.71 7.25 4.88
N PRO A 40 5.28 8.39 4.35
CA PRO A 40 4.62 9.38 5.20
C PRO A 40 3.21 8.97 5.58
N ALA A 41 2.75 9.46 6.71
CA ALA A 41 1.37 9.29 7.11
C ALA A 41 0.54 10.54 6.84
N ASP A 42 1.14 11.54 6.23
CA ASP A 42 0.49 12.82 5.95
C ASP A 42 -0.47 12.68 4.78
N GLU A 43 -1.35 13.64 4.65
CA GLU A 43 -2.23 13.68 3.50
C GLU A 43 -1.50 14.22 2.29
N PRO A 44 -1.75 13.68 1.12
CA PRO A 44 -1.11 14.21 -0.07
C PRO A 44 -1.67 15.58 -0.45
N VAL A 45 -0.83 16.37 -1.08
CA VAL A 45 -1.26 17.67 -1.58
C VAL A 45 -1.96 17.50 -2.91
N LYS A 46 -1.46 16.64 -3.75
CA LYS A 46 -2.01 16.45 -5.09
C LYS A 46 -1.70 15.03 -5.56
N THR A 47 -2.61 14.47 -6.32
CA THR A 47 -2.43 13.13 -6.88
C THR A 47 -2.69 13.19 -8.38
N TRP A 48 -1.80 12.59 -9.14
CA TRP A 48 -1.92 12.52 -10.59
C TRP A 48 -2.00 11.08 -11.03
N GLY A 49 -2.82 10.81 -12.03
CA GLY A 49 -2.92 9.47 -12.58
C GLY A 49 -2.30 9.39 -13.96
N GLY A 50 -1.80 8.23 -14.32
CA GLY A 50 -1.24 8.03 -15.64
C GLY A 50 -0.83 6.60 -15.85
N ARG A 51 -0.08 6.38 -16.92
CA ARG A 51 0.43 5.06 -17.22
C ARG A 51 1.67 4.78 -16.40
N GLY A 52 1.92 3.52 -16.19
CA GLY A 52 3.11 3.10 -15.47
C GLY A 52 4.37 3.59 -16.15
N SER A 53 5.31 4.01 -15.34
CA SER A 53 6.57 4.59 -15.83
C SER A 53 7.69 3.57 -15.86
N SER A 54 7.43 2.33 -15.50
CA SER A 54 8.43 1.29 -15.32
C SER A 54 9.36 1.57 -14.15
N LEU A 55 8.97 2.50 -13.29
CA LEU A 55 9.71 2.79 -12.08
C LEU A 55 9.12 2.03 -10.92
N LYS A 56 9.88 1.92 -9.85
CA LYS A 56 9.49 1.14 -8.69
C LYS A 56 8.37 1.83 -7.93
N CYS A 57 7.41 1.03 -7.49
CA CYS A 57 6.34 1.50 -6.62
C CYS A 57 6.92 1.78 -5.24
N ASP A 58 6.63 2.95 -4.69
CA ASP A 58 7.15 3.29 -3.37
C ASP A 58 6.48 2.49 -2.26
N GLY A 59 5.37 1.86 -2.55
CA GLY A 59 4.70 1.03 -1.55
C GLY A 59 5.25 -0.38 -1.52
N CYS A 60 5.14 -1.09 -2.62
CA CYS A 60 5.46 -2.53 -2.64
C CYS A 60 6.83 -2.87 -3.21
N ASP A 61 7.55 -1.89 -3.74
CA ASP A 61 8.90 -2.06 -4.30
C ASP A 61 8.94 -2.86 -5.61
N VAL A 62 7.79 -3.07 -6.21
CA VAL A 62 7.72 -3.74 -7.51
C VAL A 62 7.52 -2.68 -8.58
N ASP A 63 8.14 -2.88 -9.73
CA ASP A 63 8.02 -1.92 -10.83
C ASP A 63 6.58 -1.77 -11.29
N ILE A 64 6.22 -0.55 -11.65
CA ILE A 64 4.89 -0.26 -12.18
C ILE A 64 5.00 -0.35 -13.69
N LEU A 65 4.45 -1.40 -14.25
CA LEU A 65 4.61 -1.68 -15.68
C LEU A 65 3.82 -0.69 -16.53
N PRO A 66 4.25 -0.47 -17.79
CA PRO A 66 3.52 0.47 -18.65
C PRO A 66 2.06 0.11 -18.88
N CYS A 67 1.72 -1.16 -18.75
CA CYS A 67 0.32 -1.59 -18.93
C CYS A 67 -0.51 -1.38 -17.68
N GLU A 68 0.12 -0.97 -16.59
CA GLU A 68 -0.59 -0.70 -15.34
C GLU A 68 -0.78 0.79 -15.16
N SER A 69 -1.71 1.16 -14.31
CA SER A 69 -1.91 2.57 -13.97
C SER A 69 -1.02 2.94 -12.80
N GLU A 70 -0.54 4.15 -12.84
CA GLU A 70 0.35 4.66 -11.81
C GLU A 70 -0.26 5.92 -11.23
N LEU A 71 -0.12 6.11 -9.94
CA LEU A 71 -0.47 7.36 -9.30
C LEU A 71 0.80 8.02 -8.80
N GLU A 72 0.94 9.30 -9.12
CA GLU A 72 2.01 10.13 -8.58
C GLU A 72 1.39 11.00 -7.51
N VAL A 73 1.97 10.98 -6.34
CA VAL A 73 1.41 11.65 -5.18
C VAL A 73 2.41 12.68 -4.68
N ASP A 74 2.02 13.94 -4.74
CA ASP A 74 2.88 15.02 -4.26
C ASP A 74 2.59 15.28 -2.80
N MET A 75 3.63 15.26 -1.99
CA MET A 75 3.52 15.49 -0.56
C MET A 75 3.93 16.91 -0.22
N SER A 76 3.49 17.39 0.93
CA SER A 76 3.76 18.76 1.34
C SER A 76 5.23 19.04 1.59
N ASP A 77 6.02 17.99 1.83
CA ASP A 77 7.46 18.17 2.03
C ASP A 77 8.24 18.21 0.72
N GLY A 78 7.54 18.19 -0.41
CA GLY A 78 8.18 18.25 -1.71
C GLY A 78 8.48 16.91 -2.34
N ARG A 79 8.24 15.82 -1.63
CA ARG A 79 8.46 14.49 -2.21
C ARG A 79 7.35 14.13 -3.16
N THR A 80 7.69 13.34 -4.16
CA THR A 80 6.72 12.73 -5.06
C THR A 80 6.84 11.23 -4.89
N LEU A 81 5.74 10.59 -4.59
CA LEU A 81 5.68 9.15 -4.45
C LEU A 81 4.99 8.56 -5.65
N ARG A 82 5.35 7.33 -6.00
CA ARG A 82 4.71 6.62 -7.10
C ARG A 82 4.14 5.32 -6.58
N PHE A 83 2.91 5.05 -6.96
CA PHE A 83 2.23 3.85 -6.48
C PHE A 83 1.48 3.17 -7.60
N HIS A 84 1.41 1.85 -7.55
CA HIS A 84 0.32 1.17 -8.23
C HIS A 84 -0.97 1.71 -7.64
N VAL A 85 -2.04 1.72 -8.43
CA VAL A 85 -3.33 2.19 -7.94
C VAL A 85 -3.74 1.45 -6.67
N ALA A 86 -3.56 0.12 -6.67
CA ALA A 86 -3.91 -0.67 -5.50
C ALA A 86 -3.05 -0.33 -4.30
N CYS A 87 -1.78 -0.04 -4.52
CA CYS A 87 -0.88 0.29 -3.42
C CYS A 87 -1.19 1.66 -2.84
N ASP A 88 -1.60 2.60 -3.67
CA ASP A 88 -2.06 3.89 -3.19
C ASP A 88 -3.26 3.73 -2.27
N GLY A 89 -4.21 2.90 -2.68
CA GLY A 89 -5.38 2.64 -1.85
C GLY A 89 -5.00 2.02 -0.52
N LEU A 90 -4.08 1.05 -0.54
CA LEU A 90 -3.61 0.43 0.69
C LEU A 90 -2.92 1.45 1.60
N TRP A 91 -2.08 2.28 1.03
CA TRP A 91 -1.37 3.29 1.81
C TRP A 91 -2.36 4.22 2.51
N ARG A 92 -3.38 4.67 1.78
CA ARG A 92 -4.36 5.59 2.36
C ARG A 92 -5.14 4.94 3.50
N VAL A 93 -5.49 3.68 3.35
CA VAL A 93 -6.19 2.98 4.41
C VAL A 93 -5.27 2.70 5.59
N LEU A 94 -4.08 2.18 5.30
CA LEU A 94 -3.18 1.74 6.36
C LEU A 94 -2.61 2.88 7.17
N LYS A 95 -2.37 4.04 6.53
CA LYS A 95 -1.86 5.16 7.31
C LYS A 95 -2.89 5.65 8.32
N GLY A 96 -4.16 5.41 8.05
CA GLY A 96 -5.20 5.77 9.00
C GLY A 96 -5.28 4.85 10.19
N THR A 97 -4.60 3.71 10.15
CA THR A 97 -4.61 2.77 11.28
C THR A 97 -3.42 2.97 12.21
N LEU A 98 -2.51 3.89 11.89
CA LEU A 98 -1.38 4.13 12.77
C LEU A 98 -1.85 4.80 14.04
N PRO A 99 -1.20 4.52 15.18
CA PRO A 99 -1.57 5.22 16.40
C PRO A 99 -1.24 6.71 16.26
N PRO A 100 -1.99 7.56 16.94
CA PRO A 100 -1.70 8.99 16.85
C PRO A 100 -0.34 9.29 17.45
N PRO A 101 0.33 10.32 16.96
CA PRO A 101 1.61 10.70 17.53
C PRO A 101 1.41 11.17 18.95
N THR A 102 2.38 10.89 19.77
CA THR A 102 2.31 11.32 21.18
C THR A 102 3.15 12.55 21.40
#